data_aefbf49ed324afdfc0cb8ac577c92189
#
_entry.id   aefbf49ed324afdfc0cb8ac577c92189
#
_cell.length_a   1.000
_cell.length_b   1.000
_cell.length_c   1.000
_cell.angle_alpha   90.00
_cell.angle_beta   90.00
_cell.angle_gamma   90.00
#
_symmetry.space_group_name_H-M   'P 1'
#
loop_
_entity.id
_entity.type
_entity.pdbx_description
1 polymer ?
#
loop_
_entity_poly.entity_id
_entity_poly.type
_entity_poly.pdbx_seq_one_letter_code
_entity_poly.pdbx_strand_id
1 'polypeptide(L)'
;MSARGETRLWIAQRTSAMVLAICVAVHLATMTIAVHGGLSAADILGRTRGSATWAAFYGIFVLAVSIHAPLGLRTVASEWCGWRGAGPDAACAMIAVALLALGLLAVAAVTL
;
A
#
# COMPACT_ATOMS: atom_id res chain seq x y z
N MET A 1 15.91 -19.23 3.86
CA MET A 1 16.29 -17.81 4.08
C MET A 1 17.13 -17.73 5.37
N SER A 2 18.11 -16.83 5.42
CA SER A 2 18.92 -16.63 6.63
C SER A 2 18.10 -15.96 7.75
N ALA A 3 18.54 -16.11 9.02
CA ALA A 3 17.91 -15.43 10.15
C ALA A 3 17.86 -13.89 9.97
N ARG A 4 18.92 -13.33 9.37
CA ARG A 4 18.94 -11.89 9.04
C ARG A 4 17.88 -11.51 8.00
N GLY A 5 17.65 -12.35 7.00
CA GLY A 5 16.61 -12.15 6.01
C GLY A 5 15.23 -12.18 6.61
N GLU A 6 14.94 -13.15 7.46
CA GLU A 6 13.66 -13.26 8.18
C GLU A 6 13.42 -12.03 9.07
N THR A 7 14.44 -11.59 9.81
CA THR A 7 14.33 -10.38 10.64
C THR A 7 14.04 -9.14 9.81
N ARG A 8 14.69 -8.98 8.66
CA ARG A 8 14.44 -7.84 7.76
C ARG A 8 13.01 -7.84 7.23
N LEU A 9 12.50 -9.00 6.84
CA LEU A 9 11.11 -9.13 6.38
C LEU A 9 10.11 -8.83 7.50
N TRP A 10 10.40 -9.30 8.71
CA TRP A 10 9.57 -9.01 9.87
C TRP A 10 9.52 -7.50 10.17
N ILE A 11 10.68 -6.84 10.17
CA ILE A 11 10.76 -5.38 10.38
C ILE A 11 10.00 -4.64 9.28
N ALA A 12 10.17 -5.03 8.01
CA ALA A 12 9.45 -4.43 6.88
C ALA A 12 7.94 -4.58 7.05
N GLN A 13 7.47 -5.76 7.45
CA GLN A 13 6.06 -6.02 7.69
C GLN A 13 5.49 -5.16 8.82
N ARG A 14 6.20 -5.06 9.94
CA ARG A 14 5.77 -4.26 11.10
C ARG A 14 5.76 -2.76 10.78
N THR A 15 6.83 -2.27 10.16
CA THR A 15 6.95 -0.85 9.81
C THR A 15 5.90 -0.44 8.79
N SER A 16 5.70 -1.24 7.74
CA SER A 16 4.66 -0.97 6.74
C SER A 16 3.26 -1.03 7.34
N ALA A 17 2.99 -1.93 8.28
CA ALA A 17 1.72 -1.99 9.00
C ALA A 17 1.43 -0.70 9.78
N MET A 18 2.42 -0.16 10.48
CA MET A 18 2.27 1.09 11.24
C MET A 18 2.01 2.29 10.32
N VAL A 19 2.75 2.39 9.23
CA VAL A 19 2.54 3.44 8.22
C VAL A 19 1.15 3.30 7.59
N LEU A 20 0.74 2.09 7.23
CA LEU A 20 -0.59 1.83 6.67
C LEU A 20 -1.71 2.16 7.64
N ALA A 21 -1.56 1.87 8.92
CA ALA A 21 -2.57 2.20 9.92
C ALA A 21 -2.87 3.70 9.92
N ILE A 22 -1.84 4.53 9.86
CA ILE A 22 -1.97 5.99 9.78
C ILE A 22 -2.59 6.40 8.44
N CYS A 23 -2.08 5.88 7.33
CA CYS A 23 -2.58 6.20 5.98
C CYS A 23 -4.05 5.83 5.80
N VAL A 24 -4.44 4.64 6.26
CA VAL A 24 -5.83 4.17 6.19
C VAL A 24 -6.74 5.05 7.05
N ALA A 25 -6.33 5.40 8.27
CA ALA A 25 -7.11 6.28 9.14
C ALA A 25 -7.34 7.65 8.48
N VAL A 26 -6.30 8.28 7.94
CA VAL A 26 -6.41 9.56 7.24
C VAL A 26 -7.29 9.42 5.99
N HIS A 27 -7.08 8.37 5.20
CA HIS A 27 -7.85 8.13 3.98
C HIS A 27 -9.34 7.94 4.28
N LEU A 28 -9.67 7.10 5.26
CA LEU A 28 -11.07 6.89 5.66
C LEU A 28 -11.71 8.16 6.21
N ALA A 29 -10.98 8.94 7.00
CA ALA A 29 -11.49 10.22 7.50
C ALA A 29 -11.77 11.19 6.35
N THR A 30 -10.86 11.34 5.40
CA THR A 30 -11.05 12.21 4.25
C THR A 30 -12.19 11.74 3.34
N MET A 31 -12.31 10.44 3.11
CA MET A 31 -13.40 9.88 2.32
C MET A 31 -14.76 10.06 3.01
N THR A 32 -14.82 9.87 4.31
CA THR A 32 -16.04 10.08 5.11
C THR A 32 -16.50 11.54 5.01
N ILE A 33 -15.58 12.48 5.17
CA ILE A 33 -15.86 13.91 5.04
C ILE A 33 -16.36 14.24 3.61
N ALA A 34 -15.72 13.69 2.58
CA ALA A 34 -16.10 13.90 1.20
C ALA A 34 -17.51 13.37 0.90
N VAL A 35 -17.82 12.16 1.35
CA VAL A 35 -19.14 11.53 1.15
C VAL A 35 -20.25 12.31 1.87
N HIS A 36 -20.05 12.65 3.14
CA HIS A 36 -21.04 13.39 3.92
C HIS A 36 -21.20 14.85 3.43
N GLY A 37 -20.15 15.44 2.89
CA GLY A 37 -20.20 16.77 2.29
C GLY A 37 -20.78 16.80 0.87
N GLY A 38 -21.10 15.65 0.28
CA GLY A 38 -21.65 15.54 -1.05
C GLY A 38 -20.68 15.97 -2.16
N LEU A 39 -19.35 15.81 -1.93
CA LEU A 39 -18.33 16.21 -2.89
C LEU A 39 -18.39 15.34 -4.14
N SER A 40 -18.37 16.00 -5.31
CA SER A 40 -18.24 15.32 -6.60
C SER A 40 -16.80 14.88 -6.86
N ALA A 41 -16.60 14.01 -7.86
CA ALA A 41 -15.27 13.62 -8.32
C ALA A 41 -14.45 14.85 -8.76
N ALA A 42 -15.09 15.83 -9.41
CA ALA A 42 -14.44 17.07 -9.81
C ALA A 42 -13.97 17.90 -8.60
N ASP A 43 -14.76 17.97 -7.53
CA ASP A 43 -14.37 18.65 -6.29
C ASP A 43 -13.16 17.99 -5.63
N ILE A 44 -13.15 16.65 -5.57
CA ILE A 44 -12.03 15.88 -5.01
C ILE A 44 -10.78 16.11 -5.84
N LEU A 45 -10.86 15.97 -7.16
CA LEU A 45 -9.72 16.18 -8.07
C LEU A 45 -9.21 17.61 -8.02
N GLY A 46 -10.10 18.59 -7.85
CA GLY A 46 -9.72 20.01 -7.68
C GLY A 46 -8.84 20.25 -6.45
N ARG A 47 -8.96 19.40 -5.42
CA ARG A 47 -8.15 19.47 -4.19
C ARG A 47 -6.84 18.71 -4.30
N THR A 48 -6.79 17.62 -5.05
CA THR A 48 -5.63 16.73 -5.14
C THR A 48 -4.70 17.08 -6.28
N ARG A 49 -5.21 17.55 -7.41
CA ARG A 49 -4.39 17.90 -8.57
C ARG A 49 -3.44 19.04 -8.28
N GLY A 50 -2.19 18.85 -8.67
CA GLY A 50 -1.12 19.81 -8.45
C GLY A 50 -0.64 19.86 -7.00
N SER A 51 -1.15 19.02 -6.11
CA SER A 51 -0.81 19.02 -4.70
C SER A 51 0.36 18.08 -4.44
N ALA A 52 1.52 18.64 -4.11
CA ALA A 52 2.70 17.86 -3.67
C ALA A 52 2.42 17.12 -2.36
N THR A 53 1.63 17.69 -1.46
CA THR A 53 1.26 17.07 -0.19
C THR A 53 0.44 15.80 -0.41
N TRP A 54 -0.58 15.85 -1.24
CA TRP A 54 -1.39 14.67 -1.58
C TRP A 54 -0.61 13.63 -2.37
N ALA A 55 0.26 14.06 -3.29
CA ALA A 55 1.14 13.16 -4.01
C ALA A 55 2.08 12.40 -3.06
N ALA A 56 2.68 13.09 -2.09
CA ALA A 56 3.54 12.48 -1.08
C ALA A 56 2.76 11.52 -0.19
N PHE A 57 1.59 11.92 0.30
CA PHE A 57 0.74 11.06 1.14
C PHE A 57 0.36 9.76 0.43
N TYR A 58 -0.22 9.86 -0.77
CA TYR A 58 -0.63 8.66 -1.52
C TYR A 58 0.56 7.86 -2.04
N GLY A 59 1.68 8.50 -2.35
CA GLY A 59 2.93 7.82 -2.69
C GLY A 59 3.43 6.94 -1.54
N ILE A 60 3.45 7.47 -0.32
CA ILE A 60 3.81 6.71 0.90
C ILE A 60 2.81 5.57 1.14
N PHE A 61 1.53 5.84 0.96
CA PHE A 61 0.47 4.83 1.09
C PHE A 61 0.70 3.66 0.11
N VAL A 62 0.99 3.96 -1.15
CA VAL A 62 1.26 2.95 -2.18
C VAL A 62 2.52 2.16 -1.85
N LEU A 63 3.60 2.81 -1.42
CA LEU A 63 4.82 2.11 -1.01
C LEU A 63 4.55 1.17 0.16
N ALA A 64 3.83 1.63 1.16
CA ALA A 64 3.52 0.82 2.34
C ALA A 64 2.66 -0.40 1.99
N VAL A 65 1.61 -0.25 1.17
CA VAL A 65 0.77 -1.39 0.77
C VAL A 65 1.52 -2.36 -0.14
N SER A 66 2.41 -1.85 -0.99
CA SER A 66 3.23 -2.67 -1.90
C SER A 66 4.25 -3.54 -1.17
N ILE A 67 4.60 -3.17 0.05
CA ILE A 67 5.44 -3.97 0.95
C ILE A 67 4.57 -4.88 1.82
N HIS A 68 3.57 -4.31 2.47
CA HIS A 68 2.77 -4.99 3.51
C HIS A 68 1.91 -6.12 2.94
N ALA A 69 1.17 -5.88 1.87
CA ALA A 69 0.23 -6.87 1.33
C ALA A 69 0.93 -8.12 0.77
N PRO A 70 1.98 -8.00 -0.07
CA PRO A 70 2.69 -9.19 -0.56
C PRO A 70 3.34 -10.01 0.55
N LEU A 71 3.98 -9.36 1.52
CA LEU A 71 4.61 -10.06 2.64
C LEU A 71 3.57 -10.75 3.52
N GLY A 72 2.45 -10.11 3.77
CA GLY A 72 1.33 -10.71 4.51
C GLY A 72 0.76 -11.93 3.80
N LEU A 73 0.54 -11.84 2.50
CA LEU A 73 0.06 -12.96 1.69
C LEU A 73 1.06 -14.11 1.65
N ARG A 74 2.36 -13.81 1.56
CA ARG A 74 3.41 -14.82 1.63
C ARG A 74 3.38 -15.57 2.97
N THR A 75 3.21 -14.85 4.06
CA THR A 75 3.10 -15.44 5.40
C THR A 75 1.87 -16.34 5.51
N VAL A 76 0.71 -15.86 5.08
CA VAL A 76 -0.53 -16.65 5.07
C VAL A 76 -0.39 -17.90 4.21
N ALA A 77 0.19 -17.78 3.02
CA ALA A 77 0.42 -18.91 2.13
C ALA A 77 1.31 -19.98 2.79
N SER A 78 2.35 -19.57 3.50
CA SER A 78 3.24 -20.51 4.17
C SER A 78 2.63 -21.16 5.40
N GLU A 79 1.89 -20.40 6.20
CA GLU A 79 1.33 -20.89 7.47
C GLU A 79 0.04 -21.67 7.27
N TRP A 80 -0.83 -21.26 6.38
CA TRP A 80 -2.14 -21.86 6.18
C TRP A 80 -2.19 -22.87 5.06
N CYS A 81 -1.42 -22.66 3.98
CA CYS A 81 -1.41 -23.53 2.81
C CYS A 81 -0.16 -24.39 2.71
N GLY A 82 0.82 -24.19 3.59
CA GLY A 82 2.10 -24.91 3.53
C GLY A 82 2.94 -24.58 2.30
N TRP A 83 2.60 -23.53 1.56
CA TRP A 83 3.29 -23.14 0.33
C TRP A 83 4.56 -22.34 0.66
N ARG A 84 5.70 -22.97 0.46
CA ARG A 84 7.02 -22.43 0.82
C ARG A 84 7.99 -22.56 -0.34
N GLY A 85 9.08 -21.78 -0.26
CA GLY A 85 10.17 -21.81 -1.23
C GLY A 85 10.08 -20.73 -2.29
N ALA A 86 10.59 -21.03 -3.48
CA ALA A 86 10.73 -20.04 -4.57
C ALA A 86 9.39 -19.59 -5.16
N GLY A 87 8.37 -20.43 -5.15
CA GLY A 87 7.05 -20.11 -5.69
C GLY A 87 6.38 -18.92 -5.00
N PRO A 88 6.16 -18.98 -3.67
CA PRO A 88 5.61 -17.85 -2.94
C PRO A 88 6.53 -16.61 -2.94
N ASP A 89 7.85 -16.79 -2.97
CA ASP A 89 8.79 -15.67 -3.07
C ASP A 89 8.63 -14.93 -4.41
N ALA A 90 8.51 -15.66 -5.51
CA ALA A 90 8.25 -15.07 -6.83
C ALA A 90 6.87 -14.40 -6.89
N ALA A 91 5.83 -15.04 -6.37
CA ALA A 91 4.49 -14.48 -6.30
C ALA A 91 4.47 -13.18 -5.47
N CYS A 92 5.14 -13.17 -4.34
CA CYS A 92 5.30 -11.98 -3.49
C CYS A 92 5.93 -10.82 -4.27
N ALA A 93 7.04 -11.08 -4.96
CA ALA A 93 7.73 -10.07 -5.77
C ALA A 93 6.83 -9.54 -6.91
N MET A 94 6.13 -10.42 -7.61
CA MET A 94 5.21 -10.03 -8.68
C MET A 94 4.05 -9.17 -8.18
N ILE A 95 3.44 -9.54 -7.06
CA ILE A 95 2.36 -8.77 -6.44
C ILE A 95 2.88 -7.39 -5.99
N ALA A 96 4.06 -7.33 -5.39
CA ALA A 96 4.67 -6.08 -4.96
C ALA A 96 4.89 -5.13 -6.14
N VAL A 97 5.46 -5.62 -7.23
CA VAL A 97 5.69 -4.83 -8.45
C VAL A 97 4.36 -4.37 -9.07
N ALA A 98 3.36 -5.26 -9.15
CA ALA A 98 2.05 -4.92 -9.69
C ALA A 98 1.34 -3.84 -8.85
N LEU A 99 1.33 -3.98 -7.52
CA LEU A 99 0.74 -2.99 -6.62
C LEU A 99 1.46 -1.65 -6.71
N LEU A 100 2.79 -1.67 -6.77
CA LEU A 100 3.58 -0.45 -6.90
C LEU A 100 3.27 0.26 -8.23
N ALA A 101 3.29 -0.45 -9.34
CA ALA A 101 3.03 0.12 -10.65
C ALA A 101 1.60 0.68 -10.77
N LEU A 102 0.60 -0.12 -10.42
CA LEU A 102 -0.80 0.29 -10.47
C LEU A 102 -1.11 1.42 -9.47
N GLY A 103 -0.54 1.33 -8.28
CA GLY A 103 -0.69 2.36 -7.25
C GLY A 103 -0.09 3.69 -7.66
N LEU A 104 1.11 3.70 -8.22
CA LEU A 104 1.75 4.93 -8.71
C LEU A 104 1.00 5.54 -9.90
N LEU A 105 0.46 4.70 -10.79
CA LEU A 105 -0.42 5.18 -11.86
C LEU A 105 -1.68 5.85 -11.28
N ALA A 106 -2.28 5.26 -10.26
CA ALA A 106 -3.43 5.85 -9.58
C ALA A 106 -3.09 7.19 -8.91
N VAL A 107 -1.94 7.28 -8.24
CA VAL A 107 -1.45 8.54 -7.64
C VAL A 107 -1.27 9.60 -8.72
N ALA A 108 -0.63 9.26 -9.83
CA ALA A 108 -0.45 10.17 -10.96
C ALA A 108 -1.81 10.66 -11.51
N ALA A 109 -2.79 9.76 -11.62
CA ALA A 109 -4.12 10.11 -12.12
C ALA A 109 -4.86 11.15 -11.26
N VAL A 110 -4.64 11.14 -9.94
CA VAL A 110 -5.35 12.06 -9.04
C VAL A 110 -4.53 13.31 -8.66
N THR A 111 -3.22 13.30 -8.86
CA THR A 111 -2.34 14.41 -8.45
C THR A 111 -1.66 15.14 -9.60
N LEU A 112 -1.60 14.54 -10.77
CA LEU A 112 -1.05 15.16 -11.99
C LEU A 112 -2.19 15.63 -12.98
#